data_74f4eae24f4084415193814e14d86afd
#
_entry.id   74f4eae24f4084415193814e14d86afd
#
_cell.length_a   1.000
_cell.length_b   1.000
_cell.length_c   1.000
_cell.angle_alpha   90.00
_cell.angle_beta   90.00
_cell.angle_gamma   90.00
#
_symmetry.space_group_name_H-M   'P 1'
#
loop_
_entity.id
_entity.type
_entity.pdbx_description
1 polymer ?
#
loop_
_entity_poly.entity_id
_entity_poly.type
_entity_poly.pdbx_seq_one_letter_code
_entity_poly.pdbx_strand_id
1 'polypeptide(L)'
;MSSLAILSWNIQFGLGVDGRVDLPRIAATCRALGDADVLCLQEVSIGFGELAPAAAGDQVAALAQLFPDHEPVFVPAVDRPGPGGRRRFGNLILSRAKVLDVVAHALPRPADPAVINMQRHALEATVAAGAGALRIVTTHLEFHSLAQRFAQTGRLASLEGEWTARGHAPSPEGKGPYGALPPVAGTVLCGDFNFPTDEASYAVLTGPAGGFVDAWPAIHGAAPHAPTCGVHDRHQWPQGAHARDFFFVSTALAPRLAGLAVDTRTDASDQQPLLLTVAVDGPASR
;
A
#
# COMPACT_ATOMS: atom_id res chain seq x y z
N MET A 1 22.61 -12.15 2.51
CA MET A 1 22.03 -10.82 2.71
C MET A 1 20.61 -11.07 3.17
N SER A 2 20.18 -10.48 4.28
CA SER A 2 18.77 -10.55 4.67
C SER A 2 17.96 -9.60 3.76
N SER A 3 16.73 -9.98 3.47
CA SER A 3 15.81 -9.20 2.65
C SER A 3 14.46 -9.11 3.34
N LEU A 4 13.67 -8.10 3.00
CA LEU A 4 12.28 -7.94 3.41
C LEU A 4 11.40 -8.09 2.16
N ALA A 5 10.42 -8.98 2.22
CA ALA A 5 9.42 -9.19 1.18
C ALA A 5 8.13 -8.46 1.55
N ILE A 6 7.65 -7.59 0.65
CA ILE A 6 6.48 -6.73 0.88
C ILE A 6 5.47 -7.01 -0.23
N LEU A 7 4.26 -7.43 0.14
CA LEU A 7 3.15 -7.66 -0.76
C LEU A 7 2.20 -6.46 -0.72
N SER A 8 1.74 -5.98 -1.88
CA SER A 8 0.67 -4.99 -2.00
C SER A 8 -0.46 -5.53 -2.85
N TRP A 9 -1.71 -5.37 -2.39
CA TRP A 9 -2.88 -5.85 -3.11
C TRP A 9 -4.16 -5.14 -2.71
N ASN A 10 -4.87 -4.57 -3.67
CA ASN A 10 -6.28 -4.21 -3.50
C ASN A 10 -7.12 -5.49 -3.58
N ILE A 11 -7.69 -5.89 -2.46
CA ILE A 11 -8.42 -7.16 -2.33
C ILE A 11 -9.92 -7.04 -2.62
N GLN A 12 -10.42 -5.85 -2.97
CA GLN A 12 -11.84 -5.59 -3.21
C GLN A 12 -12.73 -6.22 -2.12
N PHE A 13 -12.44 -5.93 -0.84
CA PHE A 13 -13.09 -6.54 0.33
C PHE A 13 -13.23 -8.08 0.24
N GLY A 14 -12.28 -8.74 -0.43
CA GLY A 14 -12.25 -10.20 -0.65
C GLY A 14 -13.14 -10.69 -1.77
N LEU A 15 -13.75 -9.80 -2.56
CA LEU A 15 -14.63 -10.13 -3.69
C LEU A 15 -13.79 -10.53 -4.90
N GLY A 16 -13.94 -11.77 -5.36
CA GLY A 16 -13.34 -12.24 -6.59
C GLY A 16 -14.19 -11.94 -7.82
N VAL A 17 -13.59 -12.11 -9.00
CA VAL A 17 -14.28 -11.95 -10.30
C VAL A 17 -15.46 -12.91 -10.44
N ASP A 18 -15.48 -13.99 -9.68
CA ASP A 18 -16.61 -14.93 -9.58
C ASP A 18 -17.80 -14.42 -8.73
N GLY A 19 -17.70 -13.20 -8.19
CA GLY A 19 -18.72 -12.58 -7.34
C GLY A 19 -18.79 -13.11 -5.90
N ARG A 20 -17.78 -13.87 -5.44
CA ARG A 20 -17.74 -14.44 -4.09
C ARG A 20 -16.72 -13.71 -3.22
N VAL A 21 -17.11 -13.37 -2.00
CA VAL A 21 -16.19 -12.88 -0.96
C VAL A 21 -15.55 -14.08 -0.28
N ASP A 22 -14.22 -14.21 -0.37
CA ASP A 22 -13.45 -15.34 0.13
C ASP A 22 -12.07 -14.93 0.65
N LEU A 23 -11.97 -14.58 1.94
CA LEU A 23 -10.70 -14.19 2.57
C LEU A 23 -9.67 -15.34 2.66
N PRO A 24 -10.05 -16.60 2.91
CA PRO A 24 -9.14 -17.75 2.74
C PRO A 24 -8.49 -17.81 1.36
N ARG A 25 -9.22 -17.53 0.27
CA ARG A 25 -8.67 -17.45 -1.08
C ARG A 25 -7.67 -16.30 -1.21
N ILE A 26 -7.98 -15.13 -0.66
CA ILE A 26 -7.01 -14.01 -0.60
C ILE A 26 -5.72 -14.46 0.09
N ALA A 27 -5.81 -15.07 1.27
CA ALA A 27 -4.63 -15.53 2.01
C ALA A 27 -3.84 -16.61 1.26
N ALA A 28 -4.51 -17.55 0.58
CA ALA A 28 -3.87 -18.56 -0.24
C ALA A 28 -3.11 -17.94 -1.42
N THR A 29 -3.69 -16.94 -2.09
CA THR A 29 -3.04 -16.20 -3.19
C THR A 29 -1.81 -15.44 -2.70
N CYS A 30 -1.89 -14.74 -1.56
CA CYS A 30 -0.73 -14.07 -0.98
C CYS A 30 0.43 -15.05 -0.75
N ARG A 31 0.17 -16.21 -0.13
CA ARG A 31 1.21 -17.23 0.12
C ARG A 31 1.76 -17.87 -1.15
N ALA A 32 0.93 -18.03 -2.18
CA ALA A 32 1.36 -18.60 -3.45
C ALA A 32 2.31 -17.66 -4.22
N LEU A 33 2.16 -16.35 -4.07
CA LEU A 33 3.05 -15.36 -4.69
C LEU A 33 4.41 -15.31 -3.97
N GLY A 34 4.43 -15.48 -2.64
CA GLY A 34 5.64 -15.58 -1.85
C GLY A 34 5.41 -15.46 -0.35
N ASP A 35 6.43 -15.75 0.44
CA ASP A 35 6.40 -15.61 1.90
C ASP A 35 6.69 -14.16 2.28
N ALA A 36 5.66 -13.30 2.23
CA ALA A 36 5.79 -11.89 2.51
C ALA A 36 5.99 -11.62 4.02
N ASP A 37 6.93 -10.75 4.36
CA ASP A 37 7.15 -10.25 5.73
C ASP A 37 6.13 -9.17 6.09
N VAL A 38 5.68 -8.41 5.08
CA VAL A 38 4.69 -7.34 5.23
C VAL A 38 3.65 -7.46 4.12
N LEU A 39 2.37 -7.46 4.47
CA LEU A 39 1.27 -7.41 3.52
C LEU A 39 0.55 -6.06 3.66
N CYS A 40 0.40 -5.34 2.57
CA CYS A 40 -0.30 -4.07 2.45
C CYS A 40 -1.59 -4.29 1.65
N LEU A 41 -2.72 -4.38 2.33
CA LEU A 41 -4.01 -4.71 1.73
C LEU A 41 -4.91 -3.47 1.68
N GLN A 42 -5.45 -3.16 0.51
CA GLN A 42 -6.41 -2.07 0.33
C GLN A 42 -7.84 -2.63 0.26
N GLU A 43 -8.82 -1.77 0.49
CA GLU A 43 -10.25 -2.09 0.52
C GLU A 43 -10.65 -3.13 1.57
N VAL A 44 -10.04 -3.09 2.74
CA VAL A 44 -10.43 -3.94 3.87
C VAL A 44 -11.66 -3.33 4.56
N SER A 45 -12.70 -4.14 4.75
CA SER A 45 -14.03 -3.72 5.20
C SER A 45 -14.38 -4.29 6.58
N ILE A 46 -15.09 -3.49 7.38
CA ILE A 46 -15.78 -3.92 8.59
C ILE A 46 -17.22 -3.38 8.53
N GLY A 47 -18.20 -4.25 8.51
CA GLY A 47 -19.61 -3.90 8.66
C GLY A 47 -20.31 -3.29 7.42
N PHE A 48 -19.67 -3.22 6.25
CA PHE A 48 -20.26 -2.70 5.01
C PHE A 48 -20.91 -3.81 4.18
N GLY A 49 -22.00 -4.40 4.71
CA GLY A 49 -22.76 -5.46 3.99
C GLY A 49 -23.43 -5.01 2.69
N GLU A 50 -23.54 -3.71 2.42
CA GLU A 50 -24.01 -3.16 1.16
C GLU A 50 -23.00 -3.29 0.00
N LEU A 51 -21.72 -3.49 0.28
CA LEU A 51 -20.71 -3.79 -0.75
C LEU A 51 -20.91 -5.22 -1.27
N ALA A 52 -21.01 -6.16 -0.35
CA ALA A 52 -21.46 -7.53 -0.56
C ALA A 52 -21.94 -8.07 0.79
N PRO A 53 -23.01 -8.90 0.86
CA PRO A 53 -23.51 -9.41 2.14
C PRO A 53 -22.45 -10.07 3.01
N ALA A 54 -21.53 -10.82 2.41
CA ALA A 54 -20.42 -11.49 3.12
C ALA A 54 -19.30 -10.51 3.57
N ALA A 55 -19.29 -9.26 3.11
CA ALA A 55 -18.37 -8.21 3.58
C ALA A 55 -18.85 -7.49 4.85
N ALA A 56 -20.01 -7.86 5.41
CA ALA A 56 -20.56 -7.29 6.64
C ALA A 56 -19.78 -7.67 7.92
N GLY A 57 -18.90 -8.67 7.86
CA GLY A 57 -18.07 -9.12 8.97
C GLY A 57 -16.88 -8.18 9.26
N ASP A 58 -16.10 -8.56 10.28
CA ASP A 58 -14.82 -7.91 10.60
C ASP A 58 -13.70 -8.60 9.80
N GLN A 59 -13.37 -8.04 8.63
CA GLN A 59 -12.33 -8.59 7.78
C GLN A 59 -10.92 -8.40 8.36
N VAL A 60 -10.70 -7.39 9.19
CA VAL A 60 -9.40 -7.20 9.87
C VAL A 60 -9.14 -8.36 10.82
N ALA A 61 -10.12 -8.70 11.67
CA ALA A 61 -9.99 -9.84 12.57
C ALA A 61 -9.85 -11.18 11.82
N ALA A 62 -10.60 -11.36 10.72
CA ALA A 62 -10.53 -12.57 9.92
C ALA A 62 -9.15 -12.72 9.21
N LEU A 63 -8.62 -11.65 8.63
CA LEU A 63 -7.30 -11.65 8.01
C LEU A 63 -6.19 -11.86 9.04
N ALA A 64 -6.29 -11.26 10.22
CA ALA A 64 -5.32 -11.50 11.31
C ALA A 64 -5.30 -12.98 11.75
N GLN A 65 -6.45 -13.66 11.77
CA GLN A 65 -6.51 -15.11 12.04
C GLN A 65 -5.86 -15.94 10.93
N LEU A 66 -5.97 -15.50 9.67
CA LEU A 66 -5.36 -16.17 8.54
C LEU A 66 -3.83 -15.94 8.48
N PHE A 67 -3.31 -14.88 9.11
CA PHE A 67 -1.90 -14.55 9.19
C PHE A 67 -1.45 -14.38 10.66
N PRO A 68 -1.47 -15.49 11.46
CA PRO A 68 -1.27 -15.41 12.92
C PRO A 68 0.12 -14.91 13.35
N ASP A 69 1.13 -15.02 12.48
CA ASP A 69 2.48 -14.55 12.73
C ASP A 69 2.71 -13.07 12.36
N HIS A 70 1.65 -12.36 11.91
CA HIS A 70 1.72 -10.97 11.49
C HIS A 70 0.91 -10.08 12.43
N GLU A 71 1.51 -8.99 12.89
CA GLU A 71 0.84 -7.94 13.66
C GLU A 71 -0.07 -7.12 12.73
N PRO A 72 -1.41 -7.02 13.02
CA PRO A 72 -2.32 -6.22 12.22
C PRO A 72 -2.27 -4.74 12.61
N VAL A 73 -2.10 -3.87 11.62
CA VAL A 73 -2.21 -2.41 11.74
C VAL A 73 -3.30 -1.94 10.78
N PHE A 74 -4.44 -1.55 11.31
CA PHE A 74 -5.57 -1.07 10.52
C PHE A 74 -5.97 0.34 10.92
N VAL A 75 -6.06 1.23 9.93
CA VAL A 75 -6.64 2.56 10.10
C VAL A 75 -7.72 2.77 9.04
N PRO A 76 -8.96 3.08 9.44
CA PRO A 76 -10.02 3.33 8.47
C PRO A 76 -9.86 4.70 7.79
N ALA A 77 -10.04 4.74 6.48
CA ALA A 77 -10.26 5.98 5.74
C ALA A 77 -11.70 6.49 5.95
N VAL A 78 -12.65 5.54 6.08
CA VAL A 78 -14.06 5.80 6.37
C VAL A 78 -14.45 5.09 7.66
N ASP A 79 -15.01 5.82 8.61
CA ASP A 79 -15.54 5.31 9.87
C ASP A 79 -16.90 5.95 10.13
N ARG A 80 -17.99 5.19 10.01
CA ARG A 80 -19.38 5.67 10.04
C ARG A 80 -20.25 4.81 10.96
N PRO A 81 -21.33 5.35 11.53
CA PRO A 81 -22.32 4.52 12.24
C PRO A 81 -23.05 3.58 11.27
N GLY A 82 -23.48 2.43 11.77
CA GLY A 82 -24.29 1.46 11.06
C GLY A 82 -25.21 0.68 12.02
N PRO A 83 -26.11 -0.16 11.52
CA PRO A 83 -27.12 -0.87 12.32
C PRO A 83 -26.51 -1.76 13.43
N GLY A 84 -25.35 -2.38 13.18
CA GLY A 84 -24.65 -3.28 14.12
C GLY A 84 -23.43 -2.67 14.82
N GLY A 85 -23.26 -1.32 14.77
CA GLY A 85 -22.09 -0.65 15.31
C GLY A 85 -21.39 0.25 14.29
N ARG A 86 -20.07 0.44 14.45
CA ARG A 86 -19.33 1.25 13.49
C ARG A 86 -18.93 0.42 12.25
N ARG A 87 -19.06 1.04 11.08
CA ARG A 87 -18.63 0.49 9.79
C ARG A 87 -17.36 1.18 9.36
N ARG A 88 -16.34 0.41 9.00
CA ARG A 88 -15.01 0.93 8.68
C ARG A 88 -14.51 0.36 7.38
N PHE A 89 -13.81 1.21 6.61
CA PHE A 89 -13.23 0.83 5.32
C PHE A 89 -11.88 1.52 5.15
N GLY A 90 -10.84 0.79 4.78
CA GLY A 90 -9.51 1.38 4.69
C GLY A 90 -8.41 0.38 4.32
N ASN A 91 -7.19 0.74 4.70
CA ASN A 91 -5.98 -0.04 4.42
C ASN A 91 -5.54 -0.80 5.67
N LEU A 92 -5.06 -2.03 5.45
CA LEU A 92 -4.51 -2.90 6.47
C LEU A 92 -3.05 -3.23 6.13
N ILE A 93 -2.16 -3.07 7.10
CA ILE A 93 -0.83 -3.66 7.08
C ILE A 93 -0.84 -4.86 8.03
N LEU A 94 -0.35 -6.01 7.56
CA LEU A 94 -0.04 -7.17 8.38
C LEU A 94 1.47 -7.33 8.34
N SER A 95 2.16 -7.29 9.50
CA SER A 95 3.62 -7.31 9.55
C SER A 95 4.16 -8.40 10.47
N ARG A 96 4.99 -9.29 9.92
CA ARG A 96 5.81 -10.24 10.70
C ARG A 96 7.06 -9.55 11.26
N ALA A 97 7.56 -8.51 10.58
CA ALA A 97 8.59 -7.64 11.12
C ALA A 97 8.01 -6.78 12.24
N LYS A 98 8.77 -6.59 13.34
CA LYS A 98 8.30 -5.81 14.48
C LYS A 98 7.89 -4.40 14.05
N VAL A 99 6.65 -4.00 14.33
CA VAL A 99 6.16 -2.64 14.13
C VAL A 99 6.72 -1.73 15.23
N LEU A 100 7.36 -0.64 14.85
CA LEU A 100 8.03 0.30 15.75
C LEU A 100 7.22 1.58 15.92
N ASP A 101 6.50 2.01 14.89
CA ASP A 101 5.67 3.21 14.90
C ASP A 101 4.57 3.11 13.83
N VAL A 102 3.45 3.79 14.06
CA VAL A 102 2.30 3.83 13.15
C VAL A 102 1.79 5.26 13.04
N VAL A 103 1.65 5.74 11.79
CA VAL A 103 1.07 7.06 11.51
C VAL A 103 0.02 6.95 10.40
N ALA A 104 -1.12 7.60 10.59
CA ALA A 104 -2.13 7.75 9.55
C ALA A 104 -2.12 9.17 9.01
N HIS A 105 -1.89 9.32 7.71
CA HIS A 105 -1.89 10.61 7.03
C HIS A 105 -3.19 10.80 6.27
N ALA A 106 -4.07 11.67 6.76
CA ALA A 106 -5.25 12.06 5.99
C ALA A 106 -4.80 12.72 4.67
N LEU A 107 -5.30 12.22 3.53
CA LEU A 107 -4.99 12.78 2.23
C LEU A 107 -5.98 13.89 1.86
N PRO A 108 -5.55 14.89 1.07
CA PRO A 108 -6.42 15.99 0.65
C PRO A 108 -7.67 15.50 -0.07
N ARG A 109 -8.79 16.16 0.20
CA ARG A 109 -10.08 15.90 -0.43
C ARG A 109 -10.72 17.23 -0.86
N PRO A 110 -10.17 17.93 -1.85
CA PRO A 110 -10.79 19.14 -2.38
C PRO A 110 -12.21 18.83 -2.88
N ALA A 111 -13.10 19.82 -2.79
CA ALA A 111 -14.48 19.65 -3.22
C ALA A 111 -14.55 19.31 -4.71
N ASP A 112 -15.27 18.24 -5.04
CA ASP A 112 -15.57 17.83 -6.41
C ASP A 112 -17.01 17.30 -6.45
N PRO A 113 -17.99 18.19 -6.68
CA PRO A 113 -19.40 17.82 -6.64
C PRO A 113 -19.86 17.03 -7.88
N ALA A 114 -19.02 16.88 -8.90
CA ALA A 114 -19.39 16.19 -10.15
C ALA A 114 -19.32 14.66 -10.02
N VAL A 115 -18.61 14.15 -9.01
CA VAL A 115 -18.37 12.70 -8.87
C VAL A 115 -18.55 12.24 -7.43
N ILE A 116 -18.89 10.96 -7.27
CA ILE A 116 -18.85 10.32 -5.95
C ILE A 116 -17.40 10.21 -5.50
N ASN A 117 -17.15 10.42 -4.22
CA ASN A 117 -15.81 10.31 -3.66
C ASN A 117 -15.87 10.04 -2.15
N MET A 118 -14.76 9.56 -1.58
CA MET A 118 -14.63 9.31 -0.15
C MET A 118 -13.29 9.80 0.38
N GLN A 119 -13.16 9.90 1.72
CA GLN A 119 -11.87 10.20 2.35
C GLN A 119 -10.88 9.09 2.03
N ARG A 120 -9.66 9.48 1.69
CA ARG A 120 -8.49 8.61 1.50
C ARG A 120 -7.42 8.91 2.53
N HIS A 121 -6.54 7.96 2.80
CA HIS A 121 -5.39 8.14 3.68
C HIS A 121 -4.20 7.32 3.20
N ALA A 122 -3.01 7.67 3.67
CA ALA A 122 -1.83 6.82 3.61
C ALA A 122 -1.57 6.26 5.02
N LEU A 123 -1.47 4.94 5.13
CA LEU A 123 -1.12 4.26 6.37
C LEU A 123 0.37 3.97 6.38
N GLU A 124 1.08 4.57 7.31
CA GLU A 124 2.51 4.38 7.54
C GLU A 124 2.74 3.42 8.71
N ALA A 125 3.58 2.42 8.51
CA ALA A 125 4.17 1.61 9.56
C ALA A 125 5.69 1.64 9.41
N THR A 126 6.40 2.04 10.45
CA THR A 126 7.86 1.87 10.53
C THR A 126 8.14 0.50 11.12
N VAL A 127 8.82 -0.36 10.38
CA VAL A 127 9.11 -1.75 10.78
C VAL A 127 10.61 -1.97 10.96
N ALA A 128 10.97 -2.85 11.89
CA ALA A 128 12.36 -3.25 12.07
C ALA A 128 12.89 -3.96 10.81
N ALA A 129 14.09 -3.56 10.35
CA ALA A 129 14.72 -4.11 9.16
C ALA A 129 16.24 -4.11 9.30
N GLY A 130 16.83 -5.31 9.39
CA GLY A 130 18.26 -5.45 9.68
C GLY A 130 18.66 -4.75 10.99
N ALA A 131 19.68 -3.91 10.95
CA ALA A 131 20.14 -3.12 12.10
C ALA A 131 19.38 -1.80 12.31
N GLY A 132 18.42 -1.48 11.44
CA GLY A 132 17.65 -0.24 11.46
C GLY A 132 16.16 -0.48 11.24
N ALA A 133 15.53 0.39 10.48
CA ALA A 133 14.12 0.33 10.14
C ALA A 133 13.86 0.68 8.67
N LEU A 134 12.71 0.24 8.16
CA LEU A 134 12.10 0.69 6.91
C LEU A 134 10.73 1.33 7.19
N ARG A 135 10.41 2.38 6.46
CA ARG A 135 9.07 2.95 6.43
C ARG A 135 8.28 2.28 5.33
N ILE A 136 7.17 1.66 5.68
CA ILE A 136 6.21 1.06 4.76
C ILE A 136 4.97 1.94 4.77
N VAL A 137 4.59 2.43 3.60
CA VAL A 137 3.41 3.29 3.42
C VAL A 137 2.49 2.65 2.40
N THR A 138 1.25 2.38 2.78
CA THR A 138 0.25 1.89 1.85
C THR A 138 -0.87 2.92 1.68
N THR A 139 -1.36 3.04 0.44
CA THR A 139 -2.43 3.98 0.10
C THR A 139 -3.41 3.36 -0.89
N HIS A 140 -4.60 3.94 -0.96
CA HIS A 140 -5.56 3.74 -2.03
C HIS A 140 -6.07 5.14 -2.42
N LEU A 141 -5.65 5.66 -3.57
CA LEU A 141 -5.97 7.00 -4.02
C LEU A 141 -7.40 7.09 -4.61
N GLU A 142 -7.88 8.31 -4.80
CA GLU A 142 -9.22 8.55 -5.31
C GLU A 142 -9.38 8.09 -6.76
N PHE A 143 -10.45 7.31 -7.01
CA PHE A 143 -10.74 6.74 -8.32
C PHE A 143 -11.44 7.70 -9.28
N HIS A 144 -12.49 8.40 -8.78
CA HIS A 144 -13.40 9.17 -9.63
C HIS A 144 -12.94 10.62 -9.89
N SER A 145 -12.22 11.24 -8.93
CA SER A 145 -11.81 12.64 -9.01
C SER A 145 -10.32 12.77 -9.33
N LEU A 146 -10.00 13.20 -10.54
CA LEU A 146 -8.62 13.54 -10.95
C LEU A 146 -8.02 14.62 -10.06
N ALA A 147 -8.80 15.65 -9.70
CA ALA A 147 -8.33 16.75 -8.86
C ALA A 147 -7.94 16.28 -7.45
N GLN A 148 -8.75 15.40 -6.85
CA GLN A 148 -8.44 14.82 -5.54
C GLN A 148 -7.23 13.90 -5.64
N ARG A 149 -7.15 13.03 -6.64
CA ARG A 149 -6.02 12.12 -6.85
C ARG A 149 -4.71 12.89 -7.04
N PHE A 150 -4.71 13.94 -7.85
CA PHE A 150 -3.53 14.80 -8.04
C PHE A 150 -3.08 15.47 -6.73
N ALA A 151 -4.03 16.03 -5.95
CA ALA A 151 -3.74 16.65 -4.65
C ALA A 151 -3.20 15.62 -3.63
N GLN A 152 -3.76 14.40 -3.63
CA GLN A 152 -3.31 13.29 -2.79
C GLN A 152 -1.88 12.87 -3.13
N THR A 153 -1.56 12.78 -4.41
CA THR A 153 -0.21 12.45 -4.89
C THR A 153 0.79 13.53 -4.49
N GLY A 154 0.42 14.82 -4.61
CA GLY A 154 1.24 15.93 -4.13
C GLY A 154 1.52 15.85 -2.62
N ARG A 155 0.53 15.41 -1.82
CA ARG A 155 0.75 15.21 -0.38
C ARG A 155 1.72 14.08 -0.10
N LEU A 156 1.66 12.96 -0.84
CA LEU A 156 2.61 11.86 -0.70
C LEU A 156 4.05 12.29 -1.02
N ALA A 157 4.25 13.06 -2.08
CA ALA A 157 5.55 13.64 -2.42
C ALA A 157 6.07 14.58 -1.30
N SER A 158 5.18 15.42 -0.74
CA SER A 158 5.54 16.30 0.40
C SER A 158 5.95 15.51 1.63
N LEU A 159 5.28 14.38 1.93
CA LEU A 159 5.63 13.50 3.05
C LEU A 159 7.04 12.94 2.90
N GLU A 160 7.45 12.50 1.70
CA GLU A 160 8.82 12.01 1.48
C GLU A 160 9.86 13.11 1.74
N GLY A 161 9.60 14.34 1.31
CA GLY A 161 10.44 15.49 1.63
C GLY A 161 10.54 15.74 3.15
N GLU A 162 9.43 15.67 3.88
CA GLU A 162 9.38 15.81 5.33
C GLU A 162 10.17 14.68 6.04
N TRP A 163 10.05 13.43 5.59
CA TRP A 163 10.78 12.29 6.15
C TRP A 163 12.28 12.40 5.89
N THR A 164 12.68 12.75 4.69
CA THR A 164 14.08 12.99 4.32
C THR A 164 14.69 14.12 5.18
N ALA A 165 13.98 15.24 5.33
CA ALA A 165 14.45 16.35 6.15
C ALA A 165 14.62 15.94 7.64
N ARG A 166 13.68 15.17 8.19
CA ARG A 166 13.79 14.64 9.56
C ARG A 166 14.97 13.67 9.72
N GLY A 167 15.27 12.87 8.70
CA GLY A 167 16.43 11.98 8.70
C GLY A 167 17.77 12.74 8.75
N HIS A 168 17.86 13.89 8.07
CA HIS A 168 19.04 14.74 8.07
C HIS A 168 19.19 15.61 9.34
N ALA A 169 18.08 15.91 10.02
CA ALA A 169 18.06 16.73 11.24
C ALA A 169 17.22 16.03 12.33
N PRO A 170 17.71 14.94 12.90
CA PRO A 170 16.98 14.21 13.92
C PRO A 170 16.79 15.05 15.18
N SER A 171 15.62 14.92 15.80
CA SER A 171 15.33 15.56 17.08
C SER A 171 16.18 14.96 18.19
N PRO A 172 16.50 15.73 19.27
CA PRO A 172 17.14 15.17 20.45
C PRO A 172 16.31 14.01 21.02
N GLU A 173 16.99 12.98 21.52
CA GLU A 173 16.35 11.84 22.15
C GLU A 173 15.64 12.24 23.46
N GLY A 174 14.40 11.78 23.60
CA GLY A 174 13.58 11.98 24.80
C GLY A 174 13.15 10.65 25.43
N LYS A 175 12.21 10.72 26.38
CA LYS A 175 11.66 9.55 27.08
C LYS A 175 10.16 9.38 26.74
N GLY A 176 9.69 8.13 26.83
CA GLY A 176 8.28 7.80 26.56
C GLY A 176 7.89 8.15 25.12
N PRO A 177 6.85 8.96 24.90
CA PRO A 177 6.41 9.31 23.54
C PRO A 177 7.40 10.17 22.74
N TYR A 178 8.47 10.63 23.36
CA TYR A 178 9.57 11.37 22.72
C TYR A 178 10.81 10.49 22.45
N GLY A 179 10.69 9.17 22.65
CA GLY A 179 11.77 8.23 22.35
C GLY A 179 12.11 8.23 20.86
N ALA A 180 13.40 8.12 20.54
CA ALA A 180 13.86 8.04 19.16
C ALA A 180 13.55 6.67 18.54
N LEU A 181 13.23 6.66 17.26
CA LEU A 181 13.18 5.45 16.44
C LEU A 181 14.61 5.10 15.93
N PRO A 182 14.89 3.82 15.62
CA PRO A 182 16.09 3.47 14.88
C PRO A 182 16.19 4.24 13.57
N PRO A 183 17.41 4.41 13.01
CA PRO A 183 17.58 5.03 11.71
C PRO A 183 16.75 4.33 10.64
N VAL A 184 15.95 5.10 9.89
CA VAL A 184 15.11 4.61 8.80
C VAL A 184 15.91 4.66 7.50
N ALA A 185 16.11 3.49 6.87
CA ALA A 185 16.94 3.37 5.67
C ALA A 185 16.27 3.95 4.40
N GLY A 186 14.95 4.12 4.43
CA GLY A 186 14.17 4.68 3.34
C GLY A 186 12.69 4.30 3.44
N THR A 187 11.93 4.73 2.43
CA THR A 187 10.49 4.54 2.33
C THR A 187 10.15 3.59 1.20
N VAL A 188 9.22 2.65 1.45
CA VAL A 188 8.49 1.88 0.45
C VAL A 188 7.05 2.39 0.47
N LEU A 189 6.59 2.99 -0.62
CA LEU A 189 5.23 3.45 -0.84
C LEU A 189 4.55 2.52 -1.84
N CYS A 190 3.44 1.91 -1.47
CA CYS A 190 2.71 0.96 -2.32
C CYS A 190 1.20 1.11 -2.21
N GLY A 191 0.47 0.46 -3.08
CA GLY A 191 -0.99 0.41 -3.08
C GLY A 191 -1.61 0.61 -4.44
N ASP A 192 -2.92 0.87 -4.42
CA ASP A 192 -3.71 1.24 -5.58
C ASP A 192 -3.70 2.76 -5.77
N PHE A 193 -2.98 3.21 -6.78
CA PHE A 193 -2.85 4.65 -7.06
C PHE A 193 -3.94 5.16 -8.00
N ASN A 194 -4.72 4.27 -8.61
CA ASN A 194 -5.82 4.61 -9.51
C ASN A 194 -5.42 5.48 -10.72
N PHE A 195 -4.13 5.57 -11.04
CA PHE A 195 -3.63 6.26 -12.23
C PHE A 195 -2.72 5.36 -13.08
N PRO A 196 -2.72 5.50 -14.41
CA PRO A 196 -1.72 4.91 -15.27
C PRO A 196 -0.42 5.74 -15.30
N THR A 197 0.65 5.18 -15.86
CA THR A 197 1.98 5.83 -15.89
C THR A 197 2.07 7.12 -16.72
N ASP A 198 1.11 7.36 -17.60
CA ASP A 198 0.99 8.57 -18.43
C ASP A 198 0.13 9.68 -17.79
N GLU A 199 -0.44 9.46 -16.60
CA GLU A 199 -1.14 10.50 -15.86
C GLU A 199 -0.15 11.42 -15.13
N ALA A 200 -0.49 12.73 -15.05
CA ALA A 200 0.35 13.73 -14.38
C ALA A 200 0.68 13.37 -12.93
N SER A 201 -0.20 12.65 -12.23
CA SER A 201 0.00 12.16 -10.86
C SER A 201 1.22 11.25 -10.74
N TYR A 202 1.50 10.42 -11.74
CA TYR A 202 2.71 9.57 -11.76
C TYR A 202 3.98 10.42 -11.78
N ALA A 203 4.03 11.45 -12.62
CA ALA A 203 5.17 12.35 -12.72
C ALA A 203 5.41 13.18 -11.44
N VAL A 204 4.37 13.43 -10.63
CA VAL A 204 4.52 14.10 -9.33
C VAL A 204 5.37 13.26 -8.37
N LEU A 205 5.20 11.94 -8.34
CA LEU A 205 5.99 11.05 -7.48
C LEU A 205 7.40 10.80 -8.02
N THR A 206 7.52 10.54 -9.34
CA THR A 206 8.76 10.10 -9.97
C THR A 206 9.63 11.24 -10.49
N GLY A 207 9.09 12.47 -10.52
CA GLY A 207 9.84 13.66 -10.90
C GLY A 207 10.82 14.13 -9.82
N PRO A 208 11.66 15.12 -10.15
CA PRO A 208 12.74 15.56 -9.25
C PRO A 208 12.29 16.02 -7.86
N ALA A 209 11.07 16.54 -7.73
CA ALA A 209 10.50 16.97 -6.46
C ALA A 209 9.74 15.88 -5.71
N GLY A 210 9.48 14.72 -6.34
CA GLY A 210 8.70 13.63 -5.76
C GLY A 210 9.48 12.77 -4.79
N GLY A 211 10.79 12.62 -5.01
CA GLY A 211 11.68 11.87 -4.14
C GLY A 211 11.56 10.35 -4.26
N PHE A 212 10.72 9.84 -5.17
CA PHE A 212 10.48 8.42 -5.36
C PHE A 212 11.01 7.90 -6.71
N VAL A 213 11.37 6.63 -6.70
CA VAL A 213 11.72 5.83 -7.88
C VAL A 213 10.66 4.73 -8.03
N ASP A 214 10.10 4.56 -9.20
CA ASP A 214 9.25 3.41 -9.51
C ASP A 214 10.10 2.14 -9.54
N ALA A 215 9.73 1.15 -8.74
CA ALA A 215 10.48 -0.09 -8.61
C ALA A 215 10.41 -0.95 -9.89
N TRP A 216 9.34 -0.83 -10.71
CA TRP A 216 9.23 -1.63 -11.92
C TRP A 216 10.32 -1.33 -12.94
N PRO A 217 10.47 -0.10 -13.47
CA PRO A 217 11.55 0.22 -14.40
C PRO A 217 12.93 0.12 -13.76
N ALA A 218 13.06 0.31 -12.45
CA ALA A 218 14.35 0.15 -11.76
C ALA A 218 14.84 -1.32 -11.77
N ILE A 219 13.93 -2.29 -11.76
CA ILE A 219 14.24 -3.73 -11.76
C ILE A 219 14.19 -4.31 -13.17
N HIS A 220 13.17 -3.95 -13.96
CA HIS A 220 12.87 -4.58 -15.25
C HIS A 220 13.31 -3.75 -16.47
N GLY A 221 13.91 -2.57 -16.23
CA GLY A 221 14.38 -1.69 -17.30
C GLY A 221 13.22 -1.14 -18.14
N ALA A 222 13.35 -1.23 -19.46
CA ALA A 222 12.35 -0.73 -20.41
C ALA A 222 11.12 -1.65 -20.60
N ALA A 223 11.00 -2.75 -19.85
CA ALA A 223 9.85 -3.62 -19.95
C ALA A 223 8.58 -2.87 -19.50
N PRO A 224 7.45 -2.99 -20.24
CA PRO A 224 6.19 -2.43 -19.81
C PRO A 224 5.79 -2.97 -18.45
N HIS A 225 5.09 -2.15 -17.64
CA HIS A 225 4.54 -2.63 -16.37
C HIS A 225 3.63 -3.83 -16.61
N ALA A 226 3.78 -4.87 -15.79
CA ALA A 226 2.81 -5.95 -15.77
C ALA A 226 1.45 -5.38 -15.35
N PRO A 227 0.36 -5.82 -15.98
CA PRO A 227 -0.97 -5.31 -15.64
C PRO A 227 -1.39 -5.75 -14.24
N THR A 228 -2.01 -4.83 -13.51
CA THR A 228 -2.53 -5.07 -12.16
C THR A 228 -4.05 -4.99 -12.08
N CYS A 229 -4.72 -4.53 -13.12
CA CYS A 229 -6.18 -4.55 -13.26
C CYS A 229 -6.61 -4.84 -14.69
N GLY A 230 -7.89 -5.20 -14.90
CA GLY A 230 -8.45 -5.53 -16.21
C GLY A 230 -7.90 -6.81 -16.83
N VAL A 231 -7.20 -7.67 -16.06
CA VAL A 231 -6.68 -8.96 -16.52
C VAL A 231 -7.83 -9.96 -16.67
N HIS A 232 -8.63 -10.14 -15.63
CA HIS A 232 -9.75 -11.07 -15.58
C HIS A 232 -11.11 -10.37 -15.59
N ASP A 233 -11.26 -9.21 -14.93
CA ASP A 233 -12.50 -8.43 -14.91
C ASP A 233 -12.56 -7.40 -16.06
N ARG A 234 -13.21 -7.81 -17.16
CA ARG A 234 -13.46 -6.95 -18.32
C ARG A 234 -14.73 -6.10 -18.18
N HIS A 235 -15.57 -6.41 -17.19
CA HIS A 235 -16.78 -5.65 -16.94
C HIS A 235 -16.43 -4.33 -16.23
N GLN A 236 -15.63 -4.37 -15.17
CA GLN A 236 -15.17 -3.19 -14.45
C GLN A 236 -14.11 -2.42 -15.26
N TRP A 237 -13.27 -3.14 -16.02
CA TRP A 237 -12.13 -2.60 -16.77
C TRP A 237 -12.26 -2.84 -18.28
N PRO A 238 -13.23 -2.20 -18.99
CA PRO A 238 -13.49 -2.44 -20.41
C PRO A 238 -12.33 -2.04 -21.32
N GLN A 239 -11.44 -1.14 -20.86
CA GLN A 239 -10.21 -0.76 -21.59
C GLN A 239 -9.14 -1.87 -21.61
N GLY A 240 -9.32 -2.94 -20.83
CA GLY A 240 -8.44 -4.08 -20.77
C GLY A 240 -7.33 -3.97 -19.73
N ALA A 241 -6.38 -4.88 -19.83
CA ALA A 241 -5.31 -5.04 -18.85
C ALA A 241 -4.32 -3.86 -18.86
N HIS A 242 -4.08 -3.26 -17.67
CA HIS A 242 -3.16 -2.14 -17.46
C HIS A 242 -2.69 -2.08 -16.00
N ALA A 243 -1.70 -1.24 -15.68
CA ALA A 243 -1.18 -1.07 -14.32
C ALA A 243 -1.81 0.15 -13.64
N ARG A 244 -2.22 -0.01 -12.37
CA ARG A 244 -2.69 1.05 -11.45
C ARG A 244 -2.13 0.88 -10.04
N ASP A 245 -1.56 -0.29 -9.76
CA ASP A 245 -0.90 -0.60 -8.51
C ASP A 245 0.60 -0.55 -8.71
N PHE A 246 1.30 0.09 -7.79
CA PHE A 246 2.73 0.34 -7.91
C PHE A 246 3.46 0.13 -6.60
N PHE A 247 4.77 -0.09 -6.72
CA PHE A 247 5.75 0.11 -5.68
C PHE A 247 6.65 1.28 -6.07
N PHE A 248 6.59 2.34 -5.27
CA PHE A 248 7.56 3.42 -5.31
C PHE A 248 8.49 3.30 -4.11
N VAL A 249 9.77 3.56 -4.29
CA VAL A 249 10.73 3.58 -3.20
C VAL A 249 11.45 4.92 -3.15
N SER A 250 11.81 5.38 -1.96
CA SER A 250 12.67 6.57 -1.85
C SER A 250 13.96 6.38 -2.64
N THR A 251 14.50 7.46 -3.18
CA THR A 251 15.74 7.43 -3.99
C THR A 251 16.89 6.74 -3.23
N ALA A 252 16.99 6.93 -1.91
CA ALA A 252 17.98 6.28 -1.07
C ALA A 252 17.84 4.75 -1.01
N LEU A 253 16.62 4.23 -1.18
CA LEU A 253 16.33 2.79 -1.10
C LEU A 253 16.45 2.09 -2.47
N ALA A 254 16.38 2.82 -3.59
CA ALA A 254 16.41 2.25 -4.93
C ALA A 254 17.58 1.28 -5.21
N PRO A 255 18.83 1.54 -4.74
CA PRO A 255 19.94 0.61 -4.93
C PRO A 255 19.80 -0.74 -4.19
N ARG A 256 18.81 -0.86 -3.30
CA ARG A 256 18.54 -2.08 -2.51
C ARG A 256 17.40 -2.93 -3.08
N LEU A 257 16.81 -2.53 -4.20
CA LEU A 257 15.78 -3.33 -4.88
C LEU A 257 16.37 -4.65 -5.37
N ALA A 258 15.72 -5.77 -5.04
CA ALA A 258 16.19 -7.10 -5.37
C ALA A 258 15.25 -7.86 -6.30
N GLY A 259 13.96 -7.55 -6.31
CA GLY A 259 12.98 -8.19 -7.20
C GLY A 259 11.59 -7.59 -7.04
N LEU A 260 10.80 -7.63 -8.12
CA LEU A 260 9.38 -7.26 -8.13
C LEU A 260 8.63 -8.23 -9.04
N ALA A 261 7.58 -8.85 -8.53
CA ALA A 261 6.73 -9.78 -9.26
C ALA A 261 5.26 -9.34 -9.19
N VAL A 262 4.47 -9.69 -10.20
CA VAL A 262 3.02 -9.52 -10.26
C VAL A 262 2.39 -10.88 -10.57
N ASP A 263 1.40 -11.33 -9.80
CA ASP A 263 0.64 -12.54 -10.15
C ASP A 263 -0.57 -12.16 -11.02
N THR A 264 -0.40 -12.29 -12.32
CA THR A 264 -1.46 -12.04 -13.31
C THR A 264 -2.43 -13.23 -13.51
N ARG A 265 -2.32 -14.31 -12.73
CA ARG A 265 -3.13 -15.52 -12.88
C ARG A 265 -4.33 -15.56 -11.96
N THR A 266 -4.27 -14.85 -10.83
CA THR A 266 -5.35 -14.87 -9.84
C THR A 266 -6.57 -14.06 -10.31
N ASP A 267 -7.76 -14.57 -10.03
CA ASP A 267 -9.06 -13.91 -10.18
C ASP A 267 -9.74 -13.65 -8.82
N ALA A 268 -8.97 -13.75 -7.74
CA ALA A 268 -9.45 -13.60 -6.37
C ALA A 268 -9.82 -12.15 -6.00
N SER A 269 -9.44 -11.18 -6.83
CA SER A 269 -9.85 -9.78 -6.83
C SER A 269 -9.91 -9.30 -8.28
N ASP A 270 -10.54 -8.17 -8.56
CA ASP A 270 -10.48 -7.46 -9.84
C ASP A 270 -9.08 -6.90 -10.15
N GLN A 271 -8.22 -6.85 -9.12
CA GLN A 271 -6.82 -6.42 -9.22
C GLN A 271 -5.83 -7.54 -8.89
N GLN A 272 -4.55 -7.33 -9.24
CA GLN A 272 -3.49 -8.32 -9.16
C GLN A 272 -2.50 -7.97 -8.03
N PRO A 273 -2.05 -8.95 -7.21
CA PRO A 273 -1.07 -8.70 -6.16
C PRO A 273 0.35 -8.51 -6.73
N LEU A 274 1.10 -7.64 -6.07
CA LEU A 274 2.51 -7.38 -6.33
C LEU A 274 3.36 -7.81 -5.13
N LEU A 275 4.56 -8.33 -5.38
CA LEU A 275 5.53 -8.70 -4.34
C LEU A 275 6.88 -8.04 -4.64
N LEU A 276 7.29 -7.11 -3.77
CA LEU A 276 8.59 -6.44 -3.79
C LEU A 276 9.56 -7.11 -2.81
N THR A 277 10.80 -7.31 -3.23
CA THR A 277 11.90 -7.73 -2.34
C THR A 277 12.94 -6.62 -2.23
N VAL A 278 13.28 -6.23 -1.01
CA VAL A 278 14.27 -5.19 -0.69
C VAL A 278 15.37 -5.79 0.18
N ALA A 279 16.65 -5.60 -0.18
CA ALA A 279 17.75 -5.98 0.66
C ALA A 279 17.85 -5.04 1.88
N VAL A 280 17.85 -5.61 3.11
CA VAL A 280 17.91 -4.83 4.35
C VAL A 280 19.31 -4.71 4.93
N ASP A 281 20.24 -5.62 4.56
CA ASP A 281 21.65 -5.53 4.86
C ASP A 281 22.37 -4.97 3.62
N GLY A 282 22.51 -3.66 3.54
CA GLY A 282 23.36 -3.02 2.55
C GLY A 282 24.79 -2.89 3.06
N PRO A 283 25.79 -2.70 2.19
CA PRO A 283 27.14 -2.33 2.65
C PRO A 283 26.99 -1.08 3.52
N ALA A 284 27.60 -1.10 4.70
CA ALA A 284 27.73 0.09 5.51
C ALA A 284 28.31 1.17 4.60
N SER A 285 27.58 2.26 4.35
CA SER A 285 28.12 3.44 3.66
C SER A 285 29.35 3.90 4.45
N ARG A 286 30.53 3.78 3.83
CA ARG A 286 31.77 4.32 4.35
C ARG A 286 31.73 5.85 4.31
#